data_1f3c7eb6d7f5f076af05fd7f672f6d74
#
_entry.id   1f3c7eb6d7f5f076af05fd7f672f6d74
#
_cell.length_a   1.000
_cell.length_b   1.000
_cell.length_c   1.000
_cell.angle_alpha   90.00
_cell.angle_beta   90.00
_cell.angle_gamma   90.00
#
_symmetry.space_group_name_H-M   'P 1'
#
loop_
_entity.id
_entity.type
_entity.pdbx_description
1 polymer ?
#
loop_
_entity_poly.entity_id
_entity_poly.type
_entity_poly.pdbx_seq_one_letter_code
_entity_poly.pdbx_strand_id
1 'polypeptide(L)'
;HGILAQGRYPSLTGTGVSRDFVELPSQIMENWAFEPEYLQSFAKHYQTGEPIPSDLIEKIVAAKNYLAGYGQVRQLHFGYLDMAWHTLTSLPEEGTVQFEQKTLAPYAVMPSVDGAAFSTSFSHIFSGGYSAGYYSYKWAEVLEADAFSLFKEKGIFNKEVADSFRKNILEKGGAEDEAVIYRNFRGHDPQPEALMKKLGLTK
;
A
#
# COMPACT_ATOMS: atom_id res chain seq x y z
N HIS A 1 6.91 11.11 5.19
CA HIS A 1 6.17 11.25 6.47
C HIS A 1 7.06 11.89 7.53
N GLY A 2 8.25 11.36 7.80
CA GLY A 2 9.15 11.91 8.82
C GLY A 2 9.60 13.35 8.59
N ILE A 3 9.86 13.75 7.34
CA ILE A 3 10.34 15.11 7.00
C ILE A 3 9.30 16.20 7.32
N LEU A 4 8.02 15.88 7.22
CA LEU A 4 6.91 16.83 7.38
C LEU A 4 6.25 16.78 8.76
N ALA A 5 6.60 15.82 9.61
CA ALA A 5 6.01 15.67 10.94
C ALA A 5 6.32 16.88 11.83
N GLN A 6 5.31 17.39 12.54
CA GLN A 6 5.38 18.55 13.44
C GLN A 6 4.90 18.20 14.85
N GLY A 7 5.31 17.04 15.35
CA GLY A 7 4.96 16.58 16.69
C GLY A 7 5.91 17.13 17.76
N ARG A 8 5.39 17.35 18.97
CA ARG A 8 6.19 17.74 20.13
C ARG A 8 7.14 16.62 20.59
N TYR A 9 6.71 15.36 20.42
CA TYR A 9 7.45 14.19 20.88
C TYR A 9 7.97 13.40 19.68
N PRO A 10 9.30 13.19 19.57
CA PRO A 10 9.89 12.46 18.43
C PRO A 10 9.31 11.06 18.22
N SER A 11 8.93 10.36 19.30
CA SER A 11 8.34 9.01 19.22
C SER A 11 6.95 8.96 18.59
N LEU A 12 6.28 10.10 18.43
CA LEU A 12 4.96 10.23 17.81
C LEU A 12 5.04 10.91 16.43
N THR A 13 6.22 11.00 15.83
CA THR A 13 6.40 11.66 14.54
C THR A 13 6.69 10.66 13.43
N GLY A 14 6.43 11.05 12.20
CA GLY A 14 6.74 10.27 11.01
C GLY A 14 6.08 8.90 11.02
N THR A 15 6.89 7.85 11.10
CA THR A 15 6.44 6.45 11.13
C THR A 15 6.03 5.95 12.53
N GLY A 16 6.03 6.83 13.54
CA GLY A 16 5.51 6.54 14.90
C GLY A 16 3.99 6.57 14.96
N VAL A 17 3.33 5.85 14.09
CA VAL A 17 1.88 5.67 13.92
C VAL A 17 1.52 4.19 14.01
N SER A 18 0.23 3.89 14.08
CA SER A 18 -0.26 2.51 14.01
C SER A 18 0.23 1.79 12.75
N ARG A 19 0.53 0.49 12.87
CA ARG A 19 1.12 -0.27 11.76
C ARG A 19 0.25 -0.27 10.51
N ASP A 20 -1.05 -0.34 10.67
CA ASP A 20 -2.03 -0.34 9.59
C ASP A 20 -2.34 1.05 9.00
N PHE A 21 -1.69 2.10 9.53
CA PHE A 21 -1.75 3.46 8.98
C PHE A 21 -0.43 3.90 8.32
N VAL A 22 0.69 3.29 8.70
CA VAL A 22 2.05 3.76 8.37
C VAL A 22 2.32 3.83 6.86
N GLU A 23 1.71 2.95 6.06
CA GLU A 23 1.93 2.87 4.61
C GLU A 23 0.98 3.75 3.78
N LEU A 24 0.01 4.43 4.41
CA LEU A 24 -0.85 5.39 3.69
C LEU A 24 -0.03 6.45 2.94
N PRO A 25 0.96 7.14 3.56
CA PRO A 25 1.73 8.16 2.85
C PRO A 25 2.60 7.63 1.73
N SER A 26 3.19 6.45 1.86
CA SER A 26 4.03 5.83 0.82
C SER A 26 3.17 5.37 -0.36
N GLN A 27 2.11 4.63 -0.09
CA GLN A 27 1.27 4.06 -1.14
C GLN A 27 0.45 5.10 -1.90
N ILE A 28 -0.04 6.17 -1.25
CA ILE A 28 -0.77 7.23 -1.97
C ILE A 28 0.11 7.89 -3.03
N MET A 29 1.41 8.07 -2.76
CA MET A 29 2.34 8.70 -3.68
C MET A 29 2.55 7.91 -4.97
N GLU A 30 2.36 6.59 -4.96
CA GLU A 30 2.46 5.73 -6.14
C GLU A 30 1.44 6.09 -7.22
N ASN A 31 0.27 6.63 -6.84
CA ASN A 31 -0.79 6.94 -7.78
C ASN A 31 -0.38 7.97 -8.82
N TRP A 32 0.39 8.99 -8.44
CA TRP A 32 0.87 10.01 -9.37
C TRP A 32 1.68 9.42 -10.52
N ALA A 33 2.44 8.33 -10.28
CA ALA A 33 3.22 7.66 -11.33
C ALA A 33 2.37 7.05 -12.46
N PHE A 34 1.06 7.00 -12.32
CA PHE A 34 0.11 6.53 -13.33
C PHE A 34 -0.79 7.65 -13.87
N GLU A 35 -0.61 8.88 -13.40
CA GLU A 35 -1.40 10.03 -13.88
C GLU A 35 -0.72 10.68 -15.09
N PRO A 36 -1.44 10.78 -16.23
CA PRO A 36 -0.88 11.36 -17.46
C PRO A 36 -0.31 12.76 -17.27
N GLU A 37 -1.03 13.61 -16.54
CA GLU A 37 -0.63 14.99 -16.25
C GLU A 37 0.70 15.04 -15.47
N TYR A 38 0.89 14.14 -14.51
CA TYR A 38 2.13 14.05 -13.74
C TYR A 38 3.28 13.55 -14.62
N LEU A 39 3.07 12.45 -15.37
CA LEU A 39 4.09 11.88 -16.25
C LEU A 39 4.54 12.90 -17.31
N GLN A 40 3.63 13.63 -17.92
CA GLN A 40 3.95 14.66 -18.92
C GLN A 40 4.76 15.82 -18.33
N SER A 41 4.65 16.09 -17.04
CA SER A 41 5.36 17.20 -16.40
C SER A 41 6.87 16.98 -16.32
N PHE A 42 7.35 15.72 -16.22
CA PHE A 42 8.77 15.43 -16.00
C PHE A 42 9.35 14.34 -16.90
N ALA A 43 8.54 13.38 -17.39
CA ALA A 43 9.04 12.27 -18.18
C ALA A 43 9.41 12.73 -19.59
N LYS A 44 10.72 12.88 -19.83
CA LYS A 44 11.29 13.35 -21.09
C LYS A 44 12.34 12.39 -21.61
N HIS A 45 12.44 12.29 -22.93
CA HIS A 45 13.48 11.49 -23.55
C HIS A 45 14.86 12.08 -23.22
N TYR A 46 15.78 11.23 -22.73
CA TYR A 46 17.04 11.67 -22.15
C TYR A 46 17.99 12.39 -23.14
N GLN A 47 17.87 12.14 -24.45
CA GLN A 47 18.67 12.79 -25.49
C GLN A 47 17.94 13.97 -26.14
N THR A 48 16.65 13.78 -26.50
CA THR A 48 15.92 14.78 -27.29
C THR A 48 15.19 15.80 -26.42
N GLY A 49 14.91 15.49 -25.16
CA GLY A 49 14.11 16.31 -24.25
C GLY A 49 12.60 16.30 -24.56
N GLU A 50 12.16 15.51 -25.54
CA GLU A 50 10.74 15.40 -25.89
C GLU A 50 9.95 14.72 -24.77
N PRO A 51 8.71 15.18 -24.49
CA PRO A 51 7.85 14.55 -23.49
C PRO A 51 7.54 13.11 -23.88
N ILE A 52 7.23 12.29 -22.88
CA ILE A 52 6.75 10.91 -23.10
C ILE A 52 5.51 10.93 -24.01
N PRO A 53 5.47 10.11 -25.07
CA PRO A 53 4.30 9.99 -25.95
C PRO A 53 3.05 9.51 -25.22
N SER A 54 1.89 10.07 -25.56
CA SER A 54 0.62 9.73 -24.91
C SER A 54 0.24 8.25 -25.06
N ASP A 55 0.57 7.63 -26.17
CA ASP A 55 0.31 6.18 -26.40
C ASP A 55 1.13 5.28 -25.45
N LEU A 56 2.32 5.71 -25.02
CA LEU A 56 3.10 5.01 -24.00
C LEU A 56 2.48 5.18 -22.61
N ILE A 57 1.97 6.36 -22.29
CA ILE A 57 1.24 6.59 -21.03
C ILE A 57 0.00 5.70 -20.97
N GLU A 58 -0.79 5.63 -22.04
CA GLU A 58 -1.95 4.75 -22.13
C GLU A 58 -1.59 3.28 -21.89
N LYS A 59 -0.47 2.81 -22.47
CA LYS A 59 0.05 1.46 -22.25
C LYS A 59 0.48 1.22 -20.81
N ILE A 60 1.12 2.20 -20.15
CA ILE A 60 1.49 2.12 -18.73
C ILE A 60 0.24 1.96 -17.87
N VAL A 61 -0.78 2.78 -18.11
CA VAL A 61 -2.06 2.73 -17.37
C VAL A 61 -2.78 1.40 -17.62
N ALA A 62 -2.83 0.92 -18.86
CA ALA A 62 -3.45 -0.35 -19.19
C ALA A 62 -2.73 -1.56 -18.57
N ALA A 63 -1.38 -1.52 -18.53
CA ALA A 63 -0.57 -2.58 -17.93
C ALA A 63 -0.74 -2.69 -16.40
N LYS A 64 -1.18 -1.63 -15.72
CA LYS A 64 -1.39 -1.62 -14.27
C LYS A 64 -2.30 -2.74 -13.77
N ASN A 65 -3.33 -3.07 -14.55
CA ASN A 65 -4.31 -4.09 -14.18
C ASN A 65 -3.96 -5.50 -14.74
N TYR A 66 -2.81 -5.65 -15.40
CA TYR A 66 -2.36 -6.97 -15.88
C TYR A 66 -2.03 -7.86 -14.68
N LEU A 67 -2.69 -9.03 -14.61
CA LEU A 67 -2.59 -9.96 -13.48
C LEU A 67 -2.90 -9.34 -12.10
N ALA A 68 -3.69 -8.26 -12.03
CA ALA A 68 -4.03 -7.61 -10.77
C ALA A 68 -4.68 -8.59 -9.78
N GLY A 69 -5.58 -9.49 -10.24
CA GLY A 69 -6.18 -10.52 -9.38
C GLY A 69 -5.15 -11.45 -8.75
N TYR A 70 -4.16 -11.90 -9.52
CA TYR A 70 -3.04 -12.69 -8.98
C TYR A 70 -2.24 -11.90 -7.93
N GLY A 71 -1.94 -10.62 -8.23
CA GLY A 71 -1.26 -9.74 -7.30
C GLY A 71 -2.01 -9.60 -5.96
N GLN A 72 -3.35 -9.47 -6.01
CA GLN A 72 -4.18 -9.40 -4.80
C GLN A 72 -4.14 -10.69 -3.99
N VAL A 73 -4.30 -11.86 -4.64
CA VAL A 73 -4.20 -13.16 -3.96
C VAL A 73 -2.82 -13.33 -3.32
N ARG A 74 -1.75 -12.93 -4.01
CA ARG A 74 -0.39 -12.99 -3.45
C ARG A 74 -0.25 -12.14 -2.18
N GLN A 75 -0.80 -10.93 -2.14
CA GLN A 75 -0.79 -10.11 -0.92
C GLN A 75 -1.56 -10.78 0.22
N LEU A 76 -2.69 -11.40 -0.07
CA LEU A 76 -3.44 -12.18 0.93
C LEU A 76 -2.64 -13.38 1.44
N HIS A 77 -1.90 -14.08 0.58
CA HIS A 77 -1.00 -15.16 0.99
C HIS A 77 0.02 -14.70 2.04
N PHE A 78 0.61 -13.52 1.86
CA PHE A 78 1.54 -12.96 2.85
C PHE A 78 0.86 -12.72 4.20
N GLY A 79 -0.35 -12.18 4.21
CA GLY A 79 -1.13 -11.98 5.42
C GLY A 79 -1.52 -13.30 6.10
N TYR A 80 -1.98 -14.29 5.34
CA TYR A 80 -2.29 -15.63 5.88
C TYR A 80 -1.06 -16.31 6.47
N LEU A 81 0.08 -16.22 5.78
CA LEU A 81 1.32 -16.82 6.24
C LEU A 81 1.83 -16.13 7.51
N ASP A 82 1.75 -14.80 7.56
CA ASP A 82 2.08 -14.01 8.74
C ASP A 82 1.25 -14.44 9.95
N MET A 83 -0.06 -14.47 9.81
CA MET A 83 -0.96 -14.89 10.89
C MET A 83 -0.75 -16.34 11.29
N ALA A 84 -0.50 -17.24 10.33
CA ALA A 84 -0.24 -18.64 10.63
C ALA A 84 1.01 -18.81 11.50
N TRP A 85 2.11 -18.10 11.18
CA TRP A 85 3.32 -18.13 11.99
C TRP A 85 3.11 -17.54 13.40
N HIS A 86 2.41 -16.43 13.51
CA HIS A 86 2.30 -15.68 14.76
C HIS A 86 1.16 -16.14 15.67
N THR A 87 0.34 -17.10 15.25
CA THR A 87 -0.66 -17.77 16.08
C THR A 87 -0.18 -19.14 16.62
N LEU A 88 1.02 -19.58 16.23
CA LEU A 88 1.60 -20.82 16.76
C LEU A 88 1.92 -20.70 18.24
N THR A 89 1.65 -21.75 18.98
CA THR A 89 2.05 -21.93 20.39
C THR A 89 3.30 -22.80 20.54
N SER A 90 3.69 -23.50 19.46
CA SER A 90 4.90 -24.32 19.35
C SER A 90 5.37 -24.36 17.91
N LEU A 91 6.64 -24.69 17.69
CA LEU A 91 7.17 -24.84 16.33
C LEU A 91 6.50 -26.05 15.62
N PRO A 92 6.22 -25.91 14.30
CA PRO A 92 5.65 -27.01 13.53
C PRO A 92 6.64 -28.17 13.39
N GLU A 93 6.21 -29.38 13.71
CA GLU A 93 7.06 -30.60 13.65
C GLU A 93 7.44 -30.94 12.20
N GLU A 94 6.57 -30.63 11.25
CA GLU A 94 6.77 -30.86 9.81
C GLU A 94 7.86 -29.97 9.17
N GLY A 95 8.30 -28.93 9.87
CA GLY A 95 9.28 -27.97 9.37
C GLY A 95 8.68 -26.86 8.48
N THR A 96 9.51 -25.87 8.14
CA THR A 96 9.08 -24.61 7.52
C THR A 96 8.42 -24.79 6.16
N VAL A 97 8.99 -25.62 5.27
CA VAL A 97 8.48 -25.80 3.90
C VAL A 97 7.08 -26.41 3.91
N GLN A 98 6.90 -27.49 4.66
CA GLN A 98 5.63 -28.22 4.75
C GLN A 98 4.57 -27.37 5.46
N PHE A 99 4.93 -26.66 6.51
CA PHE A 99 4.04 -25.74 7.20
C PHE A 99 3.52 -24.64 6.26
N GLU A 100 4.41 -23.99 5.51
CA GLU A 100 4.04 -22.95 4.54
C GLU A 100 3.13 -23.52 3.44
N GLN A 101 3.52 -24.64 2.83
CA GLN A 101 2.72 -25.29 1.78
C GLN A 101 1.32 -25.65 2.27
N LYS A 102 1.19 -26.24 3.46
CA LYS A 102 -0.09 -26.59 4.08
C LYS A 102 -0.96 -25.37 4.35
N THR A 103 -0.33 -24.30 4.86
CA THR A 103 -1.02 -23.04 5.15
C THR A 103 -1.58 -22.39 3.89
N LEU A 104 -0.82 -22.38 2.80
CA LEU A 104 -1.18 -21.68 1.57
C LEU A 104 -1.96 -22.54 0.57
N ALA A 105 -1.96 -23.85 0.71
CA ALA A 105 -2.64 -24.78 -0.23
C ALA A 105 -4.11 -24.41 -0.53
N PRO A 106 -4.95 -24.01 0.45
CA PRO A 106 -6.34 -23.63 0.18
C PRO A 106 -6.51 -22.41 -0.72
N TYR A 107 -5.48 -21.59 -0.84
CA TYR A 107 -5.49 -20.30 -1.55
C TYR A 107 -4.59 -20.30 -2.78
N ALA A 108 -3.92 -21.42 -3.07
CA ALA A 108 -2.96 -21.52 -4.16
C ALA A 108 -3.63 -21.37 -5.53
N VAL A 109 -3.19 -20.40 -6.31
CA VAL A 109 -3.62 -20.18 -7.72
C VAL A 109 -2.60 -20.69 -8.74
N MET A 110 -1.40 -21.03 -8.28
CA MET A 110 -0.32 -21.60 -9.07
C MET A 110 0.31 -22.77 -8.30
N PRO A 111 0.87 -23.78 -8.99
CA PRO A 111 1.62 -24.84 -8.33
C PRO A 111 2.80 -24.31 -7.51
N SER A 112 3.02 -24.89 -6.34
CA SER A 112 4.23 -24.61 -5.57
C SER A 112 5.47 -25.25 -6.22
N VAL A 113 6.63 -24.67 -5.98
CA VAL A 113 7.92 -25.25 -6.39
C VAL A 113 8.44 -26.09 -5.21
N ASP A 114 8.82 -27.33 -5.49
CA ASP A 114 9.32 -28.25 -4.45
C ASP A 114 10.53 -27.65 -3.71
N GLY A 115 10.49 -27.74 -2.39
CA GLY A 115 11.55 -27.25 -1.51
C GLY A 115 11.63 -25.71 -1.38
N ALA A 116 10.82 -24.96 -2.10
CA ALA A 116 10.75 -23.51 -1.93
C ALA A 116 9.89 -23.14 -0.73
N ALA A 117 10.38 -22.20 0.09
CA ALA A 117 9.63 -21.59 1.17
C ALA A 117 9.95 -20.10 1.25
N PHE A 118 8.91 -19.25 1.13
CA PHE A 118 9.06 -17.81 1.24
C PHE A 118 9.38 -17.36 2.67
N SER A 119 8.89 -18.10 3.66
CA SER A 119 9.10 -17.84 5.09
C SER A 119 10.56 -17.64 5.45
N THR A 120 11.50 -18.34 4.79
CA THR A 120 12.95 -18.24 5.08
C THR A 120 13.57 -16.89 4.68
N SER A 121 12.88 -16.11 3.85
CA SER A 121 13.29 -14.78 3.39
C SER A 121 12.32 -13.68 3.80
N PHE A 122 11.27 -14.02 4.56
CA PHE A 122 10.19 -13.09 4.90
C PHE A 122 10.56 -12.18 6.08
N SER A 123 11.56 -11.34 5.87
CA SER A 123 12.08 -10.43 6.90
C SER A 123 11.02 -9.48 7.47
N HIS A 124 10.04 -9.05 6.69
CA HIS A 124 8.96 -8.16 7.15
C HIS A 124 8.31 -8.62 8.45
N ILE A 125 7.95 -9.90 8.52
CA ILE A 125 7.21 -10.46 9.66
C ILE A 125 8.11 -10.97 10.78
N PHE A 126 9.39 -11.26 10.51
CA PHE A 126 10.32 -11.80 11.53
C PHE A 126 11.29 -10.76 12.10
N SER A 127 11.66 -9.73 11.33
CA SER A 127 12.61 -8.70 11.75
C SER A 127 12.25 -7.28 11.31
N GLY A 128 11.29 -7.13 10.41
CA GLY A 128 10.91 -5.85 9.79
C GLY A 128 9.81 -5.06 10.52
N GLY A 129 9.31 -5.57 11.66
CA GLY A 129 8.30 -4.88 12.46
C GLY A 129 6.86 -5.07 11.99
N TYR A 130 6.57 -6.07 11.12
CA TYR A 130 5.22 -6.39 10.62
C TYR A 130 4.70 -7.74 11.14
N SER A 131 5.22 -8.24 12.25
CA SER A 131 4.75 -9.48 12.90
C SER A 131 3.27 -9.39 13.27
N ALA A 132 2.46 -10.33 12.78
CA ALA A 132 0.99 -10.32 12.84
C ALA A 132 0.37 -9.02 12.30
N GLY A 133 1.09 -8.30 11.45
CA GLY A 133 0.74 -6.98 10.97
C GLY A 133 0.89 -6.79 9.45
N TYR A 134 1.19 -7.84 8.68
CA TYR A 134 1.37 -7.71 7.23
C TYR A 134 0.09 -7.32 6.50
N TYR A 135 -1.09 -7.61 7.06
CA TYR A 135 -2.38 -7.16 6.55
C TYR A 135 -2.45 -5.64 6.34
N SER A 136 -1.62 -4.90 7.06
CA SER A 136 -1.57 -3.43 7.04
C SER A 136 -1.34 -2.86 5.64
N TYR A 137 -0.58 -3.53 4.78
CA TYR A 137 -0.39 -3.13 3.39
C TYR A 137 -1.70 -3.12 2.60
N LYS A 138 -2.56 -4.11 2.82
CA LYS A 138 -3.88 -4.15 2.17
C LYS A 138 -4.85 -3.14 2.75
N TRP A 139 -4.81 -2.91 4.05
CA TRP A 139 -5.60 -1.87 4.67
C TRP A 139 -5.16 -0.47 4.20
N ALA A 140 -3.86 -0.23 4.12
CA ALA A 140 -3.33 1.02 3.59
C ALA A 140 -3.70 1.26 2.12
N GLU A 141 -3.85 0.21 1.30
CA GLU A 141 -4.39 0.36 -0.07
C GLU A 141 -5.85 0.87 -0.08
N VAL A 142 -6.67 0.49 0.90
CA VAL A 142 -8.03 1.05 1.05
C VAL A 142 -7.93 2.54 1.40
N LEU A 143 -7.12 2.87 2.41
CA LEU A 143 -6.92 4.24 2.87
C LEU A 143 -6.41 5.15 1.74
N GLU A 144 -5.37 4.71 1.02
CA GLU A 144 -4.73 5.52 -0.02
C GLU A 144 -5.62 5.72 -1.24
N ALA A 145 -6.35 4.68 -1.67
CA ALA A 145 -7.23 4.79 -2.83
C ALA A 145 -8.39 5.75 -2.57
N ASP A 146 -9.00 5.66 -1.37
CA ASP A 146 -10.05 6.58 -0.96
C ASP A 146 -9.50 8.01 -0.76
N ALA A 147 -8.32 8.16 -0.14
CA ALA A 147 -7.67 9.47 0.01
C ALA A 147 -7.30 10.08 -1.35
N PHE A 148 -6.76 9.28 -2.28
CA PHE A 148 -6.39 9.75 -3.61
C PHE A 148 -7.61 10.13 -4.47
N SER A 149 -8.78 9.52 -4.23
CA SER A 149 -10.00 9.88 -4.95
C SER A 149 -10.34 11.37 -4.78
N LEU A 150 -10.05 11.97 -3.62
CA LEU A 150 -10.24 13.40 -3.41
C LEU A 150 -9.33 14.25 -4.32
N PHE A 151 -8.08 13.81 -4.54
CA PHE A 151 -7.20 14.47 -5.51
C PHE A 151 -7.72 14.31 -6.95
N LYS A 152 -8.27 13.15 -7.29
CA LYS A 152 -8.89 12.94 -8.62
C LYS A 152 -10.10 13.86 -8.84
N GLU A 153 -10.91 14.07 -7.81
CA GLU A 153 -12.11 14.94 -7.87
C GLU A 153 -11.76 16.43 -7.98
N LYS A 154 -10.72 16.87 -7.27
CA LYS A 154 -10.37 18.29 -7.16
C LYS A 154 -9.20 18.72 -8.04
N GLY A 155 -8.52 17.76 -8.67
CA GLY A 155 -7.28 17.95 -9.44
C GLY A 155 -6.06 17.42 -8.69
N ILE A 156 -5.23 16.62 -9.37
CA ILE A 156 -4.08 15.94 -8.74
C ILE A 156 -2.99 16.89 -8.22
N PHE A 157 -2.99 18.14 -8.68
CA PHE A 157 -2.11 19.23 -8.22
C PHE A 157 -2.85 20.28 -7.39
N ASN A 158 -4.06 19.99 -6.92
CA ASN A 158 -4.82 20.94 -6.13
C ASN A 158 -4.11 21.23 -4.81
N LYS A 159 -3.72 22.49 -4.65
CA LYS A 159 -2.93 22.95 -3.51
C LYS A 159 -3.69 22.84 -2.18
N GLU A 160 -4.99 23.12 -2.19
CA GLU A 160 -5.81 23.07 -0.97
C GLU A 160 -5.92 21.63 -0.43
N VAL A 161 -6.13 20.65 -1.34
CA VAL A 161 -6.15 19.24 -0.99
C VAL A 161 -4.78 18.78 -0.49
N ALA A 162 -3.70 19.18 -1.18
CA ALA A 162 -2.34 18.86 -0.77
C ALA A 162 -1.98 19.44 0.60
N ASP A 163 -2.33 20.70 0.85
CA ASP A 163 -2.13 21.35 2.15
C ASP A 163 -2.98 20.68 3.25
N SER A 164 -4.21 20.26 2.94
CA SER A 164 -5.05 19.51 3.87
C SER A 164 -4.45 18.14 4.20
N PHE A 165 -3.98 17.39 3.21
CA PHE A 165 -3.32 16.10 3.41
C PHE A 165 -2.05 16.27 4.27
N ARG A 166 -1.23 17.27 3.95
CA ARG A 166 -0.03 17.58 4.72
C ARG A 166 -0.37 17.88 6.19
N LYS A 167 -1.32 18.77 6.45
CA LYS A 167 -1.65 19.24 7.80
C LYS A 167 -2.37 18.19 8.63
N ASN A 168 -3.30 17.44 8.05
CA ASN A 168 -4.13 16.49 8.76
C ASN A 168 -3.47 15.11 8.88
N ILE A 169 -2.62 14.71 7.94
CA ILE A 169 -1.99 13.38 7.92
C ILE A 169 -0.50 13.48 8.25
N LEU A 170 0.28 14.16 7.38
CA LEU A 170 1.75 14.07 7.44
C LEU A 170 2.35 14.80 8.65
N GLU A 171 1.80 15.96 9.01
CA GLU A 171 2.28 16.76 10.14
C GLU A 171 1.89 16.14 11.48
N LYS A 172 0.78 15.40 11.56
CA LYS A 172 0.25 14.86 12.80
C LYS A 172 1.04 13.66 13.32
N GLY A 173 1.51 12.80 12.46
CA GLY A 173 2.11 11.54 12.90
C GLY A 173 1.14 10.76 13.78
N GLY A 174 1.64 10.19 14.87
CA GLY A 174 0.85 9.47 15.88
C GLY A 174 0.40 10.35 17.06
N ALA A 175 0.36 11.68 16.91
CA ALA A 175 -0.03 12.59 17.97
C ALA A 175 -1.54 12.64 18.24
N GLU A 176 -2.34 12.19 17.30
CA GLU A 176 -3.80 12.07 17.37
C GLU A 176 -4.21 10.69 16.84
N ASP A 177 -5.39 10.22 17.21
CA ASP A 177 -5.98 8.97 16.69
C ASP A 177 -6.07 9.02 15.15
N GLU A 178 -5.56 8.00 14.47
CA GLU A 178 -5.43 7.95 13.03
C GLU A 178 -6.81 8.00 12.32
N ALA A 179 -7.85 7.42 12.91
CA ALA A 179 -9.20 7.52 12.37
C ALA A 179 -9.73 8.96 12.43
N VAL A 180 -9.35 9.73 13.46
CA VAL A 180 -9.71 11.14 13.58
C VAL A 180 -8.99 11.99 12.53
N ILE A 181 -7.67 11.84 12.40
CA ILE A 181 -6.90 12.60 11.41
C ILE A 181 -7.29 12.26 9.98
N TYR A 182 -7.64 10.99 9.71
CA TYR A 182 -8.16 10.58 8.42
C TYR A 182 -9.50 11.26 8.10
N ARG A 183 -10.45 11.23 9.03
CA ARG A 183 -11.75 11.94 8.88
C ARG A 183 -11.58 13.45 8.72
N ASN A 184 -10.61 14.05 9.39
CA ASN A 184 -10.32 15.48 9.24
C ASN A 184 -9.83 15.82 7.82
N PHE A 185 -9.14 14.90 7.16
CA PHE A 185 -8.73 15.04 5.76
C PHE A 185 -9.85 14.68 4.79
N ARG A 186 -10.47 13.49 4.97
CA ARG A 186 -11.35 12.90 3.95
C ARG A 186 -12.84 13.27 4.14
N GLY A 187 -13.23 13.63 5.37
CA GLY A 187 -14.60 13.98 5.74
C GLY A 187 -15.47 12.78 6.14
N HIS A 188 -14.97 11.56 6.02
CA HIS A 188 -15.66 10.30 6.37
C HIS A 188 -14.64 9.19 6.69
N ASP A 189 -15.14 8.06 7.15
CA ASP A 189 -14.33 6.85 7.34
C ASP A 189 -13.89 6.26 5.99
N PRO A 190 -12.77 5.52 5.95
CA PRO A 190 -12.26 4.90 4.72
C PRO A 190 -13.33 4.03 4.04
N GLN A 191 -13.40 4.11 2.70
CA GLN A 191 -14.36 3.37 1.89
C GLN A 191 -13.61 2.47 0.90
N PRO A 192 -13.96 1.17 0.77
CA PRO A 192 -13.25 0.24 -0.11
C PRO A 192 -13.57 0.44 -1.60
N GLU A 193 -14.63 1.19 -1.94
CA GLU A 193 -15.11 1.36 -3.30
C GLU A 193 -14.06 1.98 -4.23
N ALA A 194 -13.28 2.95 -3.72
CA ALA A 194 -12.21 3.57 -4.48
C ALA A 194 -11.11 2.56 -4.87
N LEU A 195 -10.75 1.64 -3.95
CA LEU A 195 -9.82 0.57 -4.23
C LEU A 195 -10.40 -0.43 -5.26
N MET A 196 -11.66 -0.82 -5.11
CA MET A 196 -12.31 -1.73 -6.05
C MET A 196 -12.33 -1.15 -7.46
N LYS A 197 -12.61 0.15 -7.59
CA LYS A 197 -12.53 0.86 -8.87
C LYS A 197 -11.10 0.91 -9.42
N LYS A 198 -10.12 1.21 -8.57
CA LYS A 198 -8.69 1.25 -8.92
C LYS A 198 -8.20 -0.10 -9.46
N LEU A 199 -8.72 -1.21 -8.94
CA LEU A 199 -8.40 -2.58 -9.34
C LEU A 199 -9.22 -3.07 -10.56
N GLY A 200 -10.16 -2.26 -11.08
CA GLY A 200 -11.02 -2.64 -12.19
C GLY A 200 -12.10 -3.66 -11.85
N LEU A 201 -12.43 -3.83 -10.57
CA LEU A 201 -13.46 -4.76 -10.09
C LEU A 201 -14.88 -4.16 -10.14
N THR A 202 -14.98 -2.84 -10.19
CA THR A 202 -16.24 -2.09 -10.37
C THR A 202 -16.08 -1.04 -11.46
N LYS A 203 -17.21 -0.67 -12.10
CA LYS A 203 -17.23 0.39 -13.13
C LYS A 203 -17.22 1.78 -12.52
#